data_096eac38f63bdbd5aa6d41c7d15ace49
#
_entry.id   096eac38f63bdbd5aa6d41c7d15ace49
#
_cell.length_a   1.000
_cell.length_b   1.000
_cell.length_c   1.000
_cell.angle_alpha   90.00
_cell.angle_beta   90.00
_cell.angle_gamma   90.00
#
_symmetry.space_group_name_H-M   'P 1'
#
loop_
_entity.id
_entity.type
_entity.pdbx_description
1 polymer ?
#
loop_
_entity_poly.entity_id
_entity_poly.type
_entity_poly.pdbx_seq_one_letter_code
_entity_poly.pdbx_strand_id
1 'polypeptide(L)'
;MKFTVEKRDKYTLLTLHETKLNSLISSELKAEFVLLNQNLQNNVVVDLSETQYCDSSGLSAILVGYRLCRNAGGAFVLAGLQDHVRKLISISQLDNMLVITPTVSEAADFVYMDEVEKHLHKE
;
A
#
# COMPACT_ATOMS: atom_id res chain seq x y z
N MET A 1 -1.68 -12.89 13.95
CA MET A 1 -1.36 -12.68 12.55
C MET A 1 -0.63 -11.36 12.39
N LYS A 2 0.38 -11.35 11.55
CA LYS A 2 1.17 -10.13 11.31
C LYS A 2 0.43 -9.13 10.44
N PHE A 3 -0.37 -9.63 9.52
CA PHE A 3 -1.24 -8.78 8.70
C PHE A 3 -2.45 -9.60 8.24
N THR A 4 -3.50 -8.89 7.85
CA THR A 4 -4.70 -9.49 7.27
C THR A 4 -4.90 -8.94 5.87
N VAL A 5 -5.45 -9.79 5.00
CA VAL A 5 -5.73 -9.44 3.60
C VAL A 5 -7.21 -9.64 3.36
N GLU A 6 -7.88 -8.61 2.87
CA GLU A 6 -9.31 -8.60 2.72
C GLU A 6 -9.68 -8.06 1.34
N LYS A 7 -10.28 -8.91 0.52
CA LYS A 7 -10.69 -8.49 -0.81
C LYS A 7 -11.96 -7.65 -0.73
N ARG A 8 -11.90 -6.44 -1.24
CA ARG A 8 -13.02 -5.52 -1.34
C ARG A 8 -13.45 -5.39 -2.80
N ASP A 9 -14.47 -4.57 -3.06
CA ASP A 9 -15.06 -4.46 -4.39
C ASP A 9 -14.04 -4.03 -5.47
N LYS A 10 -13.32 -2.95 -5.26
CA LYS A 10 -12.38 -2.41 -6.25
C LYS A 10 -10.92 -2.51 -5.83
N TYR A 11 -10.64 -3.04 -4.66
CA TYR A 11 -9.28 -3.11 -4.14
C TYR A 11 -9.14 -4.23 -3.12
N THR A 12 -7.90 -4.55 -2.78
CA THR A 12 -7.59 -5.46 -1.68
C THR A 12 -7.03 -4.64 -0.54
N LEU A 13 -7.59 -4.82 0.66
CA LEU A 13 -7.12 -4.15 1.86
C LEU A 13 -6.17 -5.05 2.62
N LEU A 14 -4.93 -4.60 2.78
CA LEU A 14 -3.94 -5.26 3.62
C LEU A 14 -3.74 -4.41 4.86
N THR A 15 -4.07 -4.95 6.02
CA THR A 15 -3.89 -4.26 7.30
C THR A 15 -2.72 -4.88 8.04
N LEU A 16 -1.70 -4.08 8.35
CA LEU A 16 -0.55 -4.54 9.10
C LEU A 16 -0.86 -4.43 10.59
N HIS A 17 -0.72 -5.54 11.34
CA HIS A 17 -1.04 -5.62 12.76
C HIS A 17 0.21 -5.62 13.64
N GLU A 18 1.29 -5.03 13.17
CA GLU A 18 2.55 -4.96 13.90
C GLU A 18 2.93 -3.51 14.13
N THR A 19 3.41 -3.21 15.32
CA THR A 19 3.86 -1.86 15.64
C THR A 19 5.13 -1.49 14.88
N LYS A 20 5.91 -2.48 14.46
CA LYS A 20 7.17 -2.28 13.72
C LYS A 20 7.14 -3.01 12.40
N LEU A 21 7.36 -2.28 11.32
CA LEU A 21 7.58 -2.86 10.01
C LEU A 21 9.08 -2.89 9.77
N ASN A 22 9.69 -4.03 10.01
CA ASN A 22 11.15 -4.23 9.95
C ASN A 22 11.50 -5.49 9.15
N SER A 23 12.76 -5.89 9.19
CA SER A 23 13.27 -7.03 8.41
C SER A 23 12.58 -8.36 8.74
N LEU A 24 12.04 -8.51 9.95
CA LEU A 24 11.33 -9.74 10.33
C LEU A 24 10.02 -9.90 9.58
N ILE A 25 9.42 -8.80 9.15
CA ILE A 25 8.11 -8.80 8.52
C ILE A 25 8.19 -8.49 7.03
N SER A 26 9.19 -7.73 6.62
CA SER A 26 9.27 -7.22 5.25
C SER A 26 9.29 -8.33 4.20
N SER A 27 9.97 -9.44 4.46
CA SER A 27 10.02 -10.57 3.52
C SER A 27 8.65 -11.17 3.29
N GLU A 28 7.87 -11.35 4.36
CA GLU A 28 6.52 -11.89 4.26
C GLU A 28 5.60 -10.92 3.54
N LEU A 29 5.75 -9.64 3.81
CA LEU A 29 4.96 -8.61 3.17
C LEU A 29 5.26 -8.54 1.66
N LYS A 30 6.53 -8.61 1.27
CA LYS A 30 6.92 -8.67 -0.14
C LYS A 30 6.30 -9.88 -0.83
N ALA A 31 6.35 -11.05 -0.19
CA ALA A 31 5.77 -12.27 -0.73
C ALA A 31 4.27 -12.13 -0.94
N GLU A 32 3.59 -11.47 0.00
CA GLU A 32 2.14 -11.25 -0.12
C GLU A 32 1.83 -10.33 -1.31
N PHE A 33 2.59 -9.27 -1.50
CA PHE A 33 2.40 -8.38 -2.65
C PHE A 33 2.58 -9.12 -3.97
N VAL A 34 3.59 -10.00 -4.05
CA VAL A 34 3.82 -10.82 -5.25
C VAL A 34 2.62 -11.74 -5.49
N LEU A 35 2.12 -12.37 -4.44
CA LEU A 35 0.96 -13.26 -4.55
C LEU A 35 -0.28 -12.52 -5.02
N LEU A 36 -0.55 -11.34 -4.49
CA LEU A 36 -1.68 -10.50 -4.92
C LEU A 36 -1.55 -10.15 -6.39
N ASN A 37 -0.35 -9.79 -6.83
CA ASN A 37 -0.08 -9.46 -8.23
C ASN A 37 -0.35 -10.66 -9.14
N GLN A 38 0.09 -11.85 -8.74
CA GLN A 38 -0.15 -13.08 -9.50
C GLN A 38 -1.64 -13.41 -9.61
N ASN A 39 -2.42 -13.02 -8.62
CA ASN A 39 -3.86 -13.25 -8.58
C ASN A 39 -4.65 -12.09 -9.18
N LEU A 40 -3.98 -11.18 -9.90
CA LEU A 40 -4.58 -10.02 -10.57
C LEU A 40 -5.25 -9.04 -9.61
N GLN A 41 -4.83 -9.02 -8.36
CA GLN A 41 -5.27 -8.02 -7.37
C GLN A 41 -4.31 -6.83 -7.47
N ASN A 42 -4.58 -5.96 -8.43
CA ASN A 42 -3.66 -4.89 -8.80
C ASN A 42 -3.92 -3.56 -8.09
N ASN A 43 -5.04 -3.43 -7.39
CA ASN A 43 -5.35 -2.27 -6.56
C ASN A 43 -5.22 -2.68 -5.11
N VAL A 44 -4.25 -2.12 -4.41
CA VAL A 44 -3.96 -2.48 -3.02
C VAL A 44 -3.95 -1.24 -2.14
N VAL A 45 -4.69 -1.31 -1.05
CA VAL A 45 -4.66 -0.31 0.02
C VAL A 45 -3.98 -0.95 1.21
N VAL A 46 -2.93 -0.32 1.72
CA VAL A 46 -2.20 -0.79 2.90
C VAL A 46 -2.53 0.11 4.08
N ASP A 47 -3.18 -0.46 5.09
CA ASP A 47 -3.52 0.25 6.31
C ASP A 47 -2.39 0.08 7.32
N LEU A 48 -1.71 1.17 7.63
CA LEU A 48 -0.57 1.21 8.56
C LEU A 48 -0.92 1.93 9.86
N SER A 49 -2.21 2.02 10.22
CA SER A 49 -2.64 2.75 11.40
C SER A 49 -2.13 2.15 12.71
N GLU A 50 -1.83 0.84 12.72
CA GLU A 50 -1.28 0.18 13.89
C GLU A 50 0.26 0.19 13.92
N THR A 51 0.91 0.66 12.84
CA THR A 51 2.36 0.62 12.70
C THR A 51 2.95 1.96 13.12
N GLN A 52 3.79 1.93 14.15
CA GLN A 52 4.41 3.12 14.71
C GLN A 52 5.82 3.36 14.20
N TYR A 53 6.49 2.31 13.70
CA TYR A 53 7.88 2.38 13.27
C TYR A 53 8.08 1.59 11.98
N CYS A 54 8.94 2.12 11.12
CA CYS A 54 9.31 1.47 9.87
C CYS A 54 10.79 1.75 9.62
N ASP A 55 11.55 0.73 9.25
CA ASP A 55 12.95 0.89 8.87
C ASP A 55 13.11 0.79 7.34
N SER A 56 14.35 0.79 6.87
CA SER A 56 14.64 0.75 5.44
C SER A 56 14.16 -0.54 4.78
N SER A 57 14.19 -1.67 5.50
CA SER A 57 13.69 -2.92 4.95
C SER A 57 12.17 -2.91 4.80
N GLY A 58 11.47 -2.29 5.76
CA GLY A 58 10.03 -2.09 5.67
C GLY A 58 9.67 -1.18 4.51
N LEU A 59 10.40 -0.09 4.35
CA LEU A 59 10.19 0.82 3.24
C LEU A 59 10.41 0.12 1.90
N SER A 60 11.41 -0.75 1.82
CA SER A 60 11.68 -1.56 0.63
C SER A 60 10.48 -2.45 0.29
N ALA A 61 9.84 -3.06 1.29
CA ALA A 61 8.66 -3.88 1.06
C ALA A 61 7.49 -3.04 0.51
N ILE A 62 7.29 -1.85 1.04
CA ILE A 62 6.27 -0.93 0.54
C ILE A 62 6.54 -0.61 -0.94
N LEU A 63 7.78 -0.34 -1.30
CA LEU A 63 8.15 -0.03 -2.67
C LEU A 63 7.92 -1.20 -3.63
N VAL A 64 8.11 -2.43 -3.17
CA VAL A 64 7.79 -3.62 -3.98
C VAL A 64 6.29 -3.63 -4.31
N GLY A 65 5.44 -3.41 -3.32
CA GLY A 65 4.00 -3.34 -3.54
C GLY A 65 3.62 -2.25 -4.53
N TYR A 66 4.20 -1.08 -4.35
CA TYR A 66 3.98 0.07 -5.25
C TYR A 66 4.32 -0.28 -6.70
N ARG A 67 5.51 -0.85 -6.93
CA ARG A 67 5.98 -1.16 -8.29
C ARG A 67 5.12 -2.23 -8.96
N LEU A 68 4.74 -3.26 -8.21
CA LEU A 68 3.89 -4.32 -8.75
C LEU A 68 2.54 -3.79 -9.18
N CYS A 69 1.91 -2.98 -8.34
CA CYS A 69 0.61 -2.38 -8.68
C CYS A 69 0.73 -1.46 -9.88
N ARG A 70 1.73 -0.58 -9.88
CA ARG A 70 1.94 0.38 -10.96
C ARG A 70 2.18 -0.31 -12.29
N ASN A 71 3.05 -1.32 -12.31
CA ASN A 71 3.38 -2.04 -13.54
C ASN A 71 2.18 -2.79 -14.11
N ALA A 72 1.25 -3.18 -13.24
CA ALA A 72 0.00 -3.84 -13.66
C ALA A 72 -1.12 -2.85 -14.00
N GLY A 73 -0.85 -1.55 -13.94
CA GLY A 73 -1.84 -0.52 -14.22
C GLY A 73 -2.81 -0.27 -13.08
N GLY A 74 -2.49 -0.73 -11.88
CA GLY A 74 -3.32 -0.55 -10.69
C GLY A 74 -2.88 0.59 -9.80
N ALA A 75 -3.57 0.74 -8.67
CA ALA A 75 -3.29 1.76 -7.66
C ALA A 75 -2.74 1.13 -6.40
N PHE A 76 -1.80 1.81 -5.76
CA PHE A 76 -1.23 1.42 -4.48
C PHE A 76 -1.33 2.61 -3.55
N VAL A 77 -2.08 2.46 -2.45
CA VAL A 77 -2.36 3.57 -1.53
C VAL A 77 -2.00 3.17 -0.12
N LEU A 78 -1.29 4.05 0.58
CA LEU A 78 -1.01 3.90 2.01
C LEU A 78 -2.03 4.72 2.79
N ALA A 79 -2.59 4.14 3.85
CA ALA A 79 -3.62 4.80 4.64
C ALA A 79 -3.26 4.79 6.12
N GLY A 80 -3.62 5.85 6.82
CA GLY A 80 -3.54 5.92 8.26
C GLY A 80 -2.14 6.00 8.84
N LEU A 81 -1.19 6.59 8.12
CA LEU A 81 0.21 6.63 8.57
C LEU A 81 0.36 7.38 9.88
N GLN A 82 1.10 6.78 10.81
CA GLN A 82 1.54 7.45 12.04
C GLN A 82 2.72 8.38 11.74
N ASP A 83 2.96 9.33 12.62
CA ASP A 83 3.93 10.41 12.39
C ASP A 83 5.32 9.92 12.02
N HIS A 84 5.83 8.92 12.74
CA HIS A 84 7.19 8.41 12.47
C HIS A 84 7.29 7.82 11.06
N VAL A 85 6.29 7.05 10.66
CA VAL A 85 6.27 6.42 9.33
C VAL A 85 6.15 7.49 8.25
N ARG A 86 5.27 8.46 8.47
CA ARG A 86 5.10 9.58 7.55
C ARG A 86 6.40 10.36 7.36
N LYS A 87 7.11 10.63 8.46
CA LYS A 87 8.39 11.35 8.42
C LYS A 87 9.44 10.58 7.63
N LEU A 88 9.51 9.26 7.83
CA LEU A 88 10.45 8.43 7.09
C LEU A 88 10.20 8.51 5.58
N ILE A 89 8.96 8.42 5.18
CA ILE A 89 8.59 8.51 3.77
C ILE A 89 8.96 9.89 3.21
N SER A 90 8.70 10.96 3.95
CA SER A 90 9.03 12.31 3.53
C SER A 90 10.54 12.53 3.42
N ILE A 91 11.31 12.09 4.42
CA ILE A 91 12.77 12.19 4.41
C ILE A 91 13.37 11.41 3.23
N SER A 92 12.77 10.28 2.89
CA SER A 92 13.20 9.47 1.76
C SER A 92 12.73 10.01 0.42
N GLN A 93 12.01 11.12 0.41
CA GLN A 93 11.50 11.79 -0.78
C GLN A 93 10.54 10.91 -1.61
N LEU A 94 9.82 10.03 -0.93
CA LEU A 94 8.87 9.13 -1.57
C LEU A 94 7.43 9.62 -1.50
N ASP A 95 7.18 10.70 -0.76
CA ASP A 95 5.85 11.29 -0.61
C ASP A 95 5.31 11.86 -1.93
N ASN A 96 6.18 12.19 -2.89
CA ASN A 96 5.76 12.63 -4.22
C ASN A 96 5.37 11.47 -5.14
N MET A 97 5.80 10.26 -4.80
CA MET A 97 5.56 9.07 -5.62
C MET A 97 4.41 8.23 -5.06
N LEU A 98 4.37 8.08 -3.74
CA LEU A 98 3.37 7.26 -3.07
C LEU A 98 2.09 8.06 -2.82
N VAL A 99 0.95 7.44 -3.04
CA VAL A 99 -0.34 8.02 -2.66
C VAL A 99 -0.60 7.70 -1.21
N ILE A 100 -0.86 8.71 -0.41
CA ILE A 100 -1.06 8.59 1.03
C ILE A 100 -2.38 9.28 1.39
N THR A 101 -3.24 8.56 2.11
CA THR A 101 -4.51 9.13 2.59
C THR A 101 -4.61 8.99 4.10
N PRO A 102 -5.41 9.86 4.76
CA PRO A 102 -5.59 9.76 6.22
C PRO A 102 -6.32 8.49 6.66
N THR A 103 -7.23 7.98 5.83
CA THR A 103 -8.09 6.85 6.19
C THR A 103 -8.20 5.86 5.04
N VAL A 104 -8.63 4.64 5.37
CA VAL A 104 -8.94 3.61 4.38
C VAL A 104 -10.11 4.06 3.50
N SER A 105 -11.10 4.76 4.07
CA SER A 105 -12.24 5.27 3.31
C SER A 105 -11.79 6.20 2.19
N GLU A 106 -10.88 7.12 2.48
CA GLU A 106 -10.35 8.03 1.47
C GLU A 106 -9.47 7.32 0.46
N ALA A 107 -8.77 6.27 0.89
CA ALA A 107 -8.00 5.43 -0.03
C ALA A 107 -8.93 4.73 -1.03
N ALA A 108 -10.05 4.22 -0.56
CA ALA A 108 -11.05 3.58 -1.42
C ALA A 108 -11.58 4.59 -2.45
N ASP A 109 -11.87 5.81 -2.02
CA ASP A 109 -12.31 6.87 -2.93
C ASP A 109 -11.27 7.14 -4.01
N PHE A 110 -10.00 7.20 -3.62
CA PHE A 110 -8.91 7.37 -4.58
C PHE A 110 -8.90 6.26 -5.63
N VAL A 111 -9.03 5.00 -5.20
CA VAL A 111 -9.03 3.85 -6.11
C VAL A 111 -10.20 3.96 -7.10
N TYR A 112 -11.38 4.33 -6.62
CA TYR A 112 -12.54 4.52 -7.48
C TYR A 112 -12.29 5.59 -8.53
N MET A 113 -11.75 6.73 -8.13
CA MET A 113 -11.45 7.82 -9.06
C MET A 113 -10.40 7.42 -10.07
N ASP A 114 -9.38 6.69 -9.63
CA ASP A 114 -8.32 6.19 -10.50
C ASP A 114 -8.89 5.24 -11.58
N GLU A 115 -9.81 4.35 -11.18
CA GLU A 115 -10.48 3.45 -12.12
C GLU A 115 -11.33 4.21 -13.14
N VAL A 116 -12.07 5.22 -12.70
CA VAL A 116 -12.90 6.05 -13.59
C VAL A 116 -12.01 6.78 -14.60
N GLU A 117 -10.91 7.35 -14.16
CA GLU A 117 -9.95 8.05 -15.03
C GLU A 117 -9.38 7.11 -16.09
N LYS A 118 -9.00 5.91 -15.71
CA LYS A 118 -8.47 4.92 -16.65
C LYS A 118 -9.48 4.55 -17.73
N HIS A 119 -10.74 4.41 -17.35
CA HIS A 119 -11.79 4.12 -18.31
C HIS A 119 -12.00 5.26 -19.31
N LEU A 120 -11.92 6.49 -18.84
CA LEU A 120 -12.06 7.66 -19.71
C LEU A 120 -10.91 7.76 -20.70
N HIS A 121 -9.69 7.41 -20.28
CA HIS A 121 -8.52 7.49 -21.15
C HIS A 121 -8.43 6.36 -22.17
N LYS A 122 -9.20 5.30 -22.01
CA LYS A 122 -9.21 4.19 -22.96
C LYS A 122 -10.03 4.47 -24.20
N GLU A 123 -10.81 5.50 -24.15
CA GLU A 123 -11.64 5.90 -25.27
C GLU A 123 -10.91 6.97 -26.09
#